data_eca9b91860dac15b2829ec667e5fd72a
#
_entry.id   eca9b91860dac15b2829ec667e5fd72a
#
_cell.length_a   1.000
_cell.length_b   1.000
_cell.length_c   1.000
_cell.angle_alpha   90.00
_cell.angle_beta   90.00
_cell.angle_gamma   90.00
#
_symmetry.space_group_name_H-M   'P 1'
#
loop_
_entity.id
_entity.type
_entity.pdbx_description
1 polymer ?
#
loop_
_entity_poly.entity_id
_entity_poly.type
_entity_poly.pdbx_seq_one_letter_code
_entity_poly.pdbx_strand_id
1 'polypeptide(L)'
;MRAAARRTGRAATRCRRAAGRAAARACRTARRLRRVAVRFRRVAGQAFSASVTTADPVTQARPVRPVPRQPAFGGRFAGTGPGLPVLAIAAVMLLIVTMLGVERVTGLSVLPDRFIAGLRPPPKKFPVLSGSPPTQIAISRLDLRAPVHQVGIAADGSIAVPDATRAQEAGWYDQGPTPGQYGPAVIVGHVDTTTGPAVFHGLKELRDGDEIEVTRADRQVAVFTVDEVQRYGKERLPTDQIFGDFSRPNLRLITCGGRWVGGATGYADNVVVYATLVRAH
;
A
#
# COMPACT_ATOMS: atom_id res chain seq x y z
N MET A 1 -18.99 64.15 21.49
CA MET A 1 -19.51 62.78 21.89
C MET A 1 -20.31 62.04 20.79
N ARG A 2 -20.24 62.40 19.46
CA ARG A 2 -21.03 61.71 18.38
C ARG A 2 -20.21 60.77 17.50
N ALA A 3 -18.88 60.63 17.70
CA ALA A 3 -18.02 59.78 16.88
C ALA A 3 -17.82 58.35 17.40
N ALA A 4 -18.01 58.09 18.68
CA ALA A 4 -17.82 56.76 19.30
C ALA A 4 -18.97 55.78 19.02
N ALA A 5 -20.20 56.24 18.88
CA ALA A 5 -21.38 55.41 18.65
C ALA A 5 -21.44 54.77 17.23
N ARG A 6 -20.72 55.33 16.25
CA ARG A 6 -20.70 54.77 14.87
C ARG A 6 -19.71 53.63 14.65
N ARG A 7 -18.72 53.45 15.54
CA ARG A 7 -17.73 52.34 15.42
C ARG A 7 -18.25 51.01 15.98
N THR A 8 -19.08 51.05 17.00
CA THR A 8 -19.64 49.82 17.62
C THR A 8 -20.72 49.14 16.77
N GLY A 9 -21.52 49.91 16.00
CA GLY A 9 -22.54 49.37 15.12
C GLY A 9 -21.99 48.62 13.90
N ARG A 10 -20.81 49.00 13.38
CA ARG A 10 -20.18 48.34 12.24
C ARG A 10 -19.49 47.03 12.62
N ALA A 11 -19.00 46.89 13.85
CA ALA A 11 -18.40 45.66 14.35
C ALA A 11 -19.45 44.59 14.60
N ALA A 12 -20.59 44.92 15.19
CA ALA A 12 -21.70 44.02 15.45
C ALA A 12 -22.32 43.42 14.16
N THR A 13 -22.44 44.28 13.11
CA THR A 13 -22.99 43.83 11.82
C THR A 13 -22.02 42.90 11.05
N ARG A 14 -20.70 43.07 11.20
CA ARG A 14 -19.70 42.18 10.62
C ARG A 14 -19.67 40.81 11.34
N CYS A 15 -19.85 40.80 12.66
CA CYS A 15 -19.86 39.55 13.42
C CYS A 15 -21.10 38.68 13.10
N ARG A 16 -22.29 39.30 12.94
CA ARG A 16 -23.50 38.58 12.52
C ARG A 16 -23.42 38.02 11.09
N ARG A 17 -22.77 38.72 10.16
CA ARG A 17 -22.56 38.21 8.78
C ARG A 17 -21.51 37.09 8.70
N ALA A 18 -20.54 37.02 9.61
CA ALA A 18 -19.56 35.95 9.69
C ALA A 18 -20.19 34.66 10.25
N ALA A 19 -21.00 34.78 11.30
CA ALA A 19 -21.73 33.63 11.88
C ALA A 19 -22.73 33.01 10.90
N GLY A 20 -23.43 33.82 10.11
CA GLY A 20 -24.36 33.31 9.07
C GLY A 20 -23.67 32.54 7.94
N ARG A 21 -22.42 32.91 7.58
CA ARG A 21 -21.63 32.21 6.54
C ARG A 21 -21.07 30.91 7.04
N ALA A 22 -20.69 30.80 8.30
CA ALA A 22 -20.23 29.54 8.92
C ALA A 22 -21.38 28.50 9.02
N ALA A 23 -22.56 28.93 9.46
CA ALA A 23 -23.74 28.09 9.52
C ALA A 23 -24.20 27.59 8.13
N ALA A 24 -24.10 28.45 7.10
CA ALA A 24 -24.43 28.07 5.73
C ALA A 24 -23.41 27.08 5.09
N ARG A 25 -22.14 27.10 5.53
CA ARG A 25 -21.13 26.12 5.13
C ARG A 25 -21.38 24.77 5.80
N ALA A 26 -21.65 24.75 7.11
CA ALA A 26 -21.97 23.52 7.84
C ALA A 26 -23.20 22.81 7.28
N CYS A 27 -24.25 23.55 6.91
CA CYS A 27 -25.46 22.98 6.31
C CYS A 27 -25.21 22.39 4.91
N ARG A 28 -24.31 22.96 4.11
CA ARG A 28 -23.94 22.41 2.79
C ARG A 28 -23.12 21.13 2.91
N THR A 29 -22.23 21.04 3.89
CA THR A 29 -21.42 19.84 4.16
C THR A 29 -22.29 18.69 4.64
N ALA A 30 -23.26 18.95 5.55
CA ALA A 30 -24.22 17.95 6.02
C ALA A 30 -25.13 17.41 4.90
N ARG A 31 -25.53 18.27 3.94
CA ARG A 31 -26.31 17.82 2.77
C ARG A 31 -25.50 16.97 1.79
N ARG A 32 -24.18 17.24 1.63
CA ARG A 32 -23.29 16.37 0.81
C ARG A 32 -23.09 15.01 1.45
N LEU A 33 -22.86 14.93 2.75
CA LEU A 33 -22.70 13.65 3.47
C LEU A 33 -23.98 12.81 3.42
N ARG A 34 -25.17 13.41 3.54
CA ARG A 34 -26.44 12.66 3.36
C ARG A 34 -26.61 12.09 1.94
N ARG A 35 -26.15 12.78 0.89
CA ARG A 35 -26.23 12.26 -0.49
C ARG A 35 -25.27 11.10 -0.73
N VAL A 36 -24.12 11.08 -0.09
CA VAL A 36 -23.16 9.97 -0.18
C VAL A 36 -23.71 8.73 0.57
N ALA A 37 -24.26 8.92 1.77
CA ALA A 37 -24.86 7.81 2.55
C ALA A 37 -26.06 7.17 1.85
N VAL A 38 -26.89 7.95 1.14
CA VAL A 38 -28.04 7.41 0.35
C VAL A 38 -27.56 6.64 -0.88
N ARG A 39 -26.44 7.05 -1.52
CA ARG A 39 -25.86 6.28 -2.64
C ARG A 39 -25.27 4.95 -2.17
N PHE A 40 -24.60 4.91 -1.01
CA PHE A 40 -24.06 3.66 -0.46
C PHE A 40 -25.16 2.66 -0.09
N ARG A 41 -26.30 3.11 0.45
CA ARG A 41 -27.45 2.22 0.73
C ARG A 41 -28.10 1.65 -0.54
N ARG A 42 -28.06 2.36 -1.68
CA ARG A 42 -28.62 1.83 -2.95
C ARG A 42 -27.73 0.77 -3.59
N VAL A 43 -26.43 0.83 -3.42
CA VAL A 43 -25.50 -0.17 -3.98
C VAL A 43 -25.49 -1.45 -3.13
N ALA A 44 -25.63 -1.35 -1.80
CA ALA A 44 -25.73 -2.51 -0.92
C ALA A 44 -27.07 -3.26 -1.01
N GLY A 45 -28.14 -2.63 -1.53
CA GLY A 45 -29.47 -3.23 -1.67
C GLY A 45 -29.69 -4.04 -2.94
N GLN A 46 -28.77 -4.02 -3.92
CA GLN A 46 -28.94 -4.73 -5.20
C GLN A 46 -28.22 -6.09 -5.27
N ALA A 47 -27.47 -6.48 -4.25
CA ALA A 47 -26.72 -7.74 -4.23
C ALA A 47 -27.47 -8.92 -3.58
N PHE A 48 -28.72 -8.77 -3.14
CA PHE A 48 -29.46 -9.84 -2.48
C PHE A 48 -30.93 -9.92 -2.95
N SER A 49 -31.14 -10.17 -4.26
CA SER A 49 -32.43 -10.61 -4.81
C SER A 49 -32.16 -11.73 -5.80
N ALA A 50 -31.80 -12.88 -5.27
CA ALA A 50 -31.91 -14.13 -6.00
C ALA A 50 -33.40 -14.46 -6.09
N SER A 51 -33.93 -14.50 -7.30
CA SER A 51 -35.32 -14.78 -7.66
C SER A 51 -35.73 -16.16 -7.16
N VAL A 52 -36.64 -16.21 -6.21
CA VAL A 52 -37.47 -17.39 -5.96
C VAL A 52 -38.52 -17.41 -7.05
N THR A 53 -38.35 -18.27 -8.04
CA THR A 53 -39.38 -18.56 -9.04
C THR A 53 -40.38 -19.49 -8.40
N THR A 54 -41.57 -18.96 -8.07
CA THR A 54 -42.75 -19.73 -7.72
C THR A 54 -43.19 -20.52 -8.95
N ALA A 55 -43.23 -21.82 -8.81
CA ALA A 55 -43.76 -22.74 -9.80
C ALA A 55 -45.30 -22.62 -9.84
N ASP A 56 -45.83 -22.38 -11.03
CA ASP A 56 -47.27 -22.49 -11.33
C ASP A 56 -47.71 -23.96 -11.41
N PRO A 57 -48.91 -24.29 -10.99
CA PRO A 57 -49.42 -25.66 -10.98
C PRO A 57 -50.09 -26.04 -12.31
N VAL A 58 -49.91 -27.31 -12.62
CA VAL A 58 -50.78 -28.15 -13.47
C VAL A 58 -50.71 -27.94 -15.00
N THR A 59 -49.97 -28.83 -15.65
CA THR A 59 -50.29 -29.32 -17.00
C THR A 59 -50.08 -30.81 -17.06
N GLN A 60 -51.16 -31.50 -17.24
CA GLN A 60 -51.44 -32.85 -17.70
C GLN A 60 -50.32 -33.87 -17.89
N ALA A 61 -50.41 -34.97 -17.15
CA ALA A 61 -49.63 -36.17 -17.26
C ALA A 61 -49.72 -36.80 -18.68
N ARG A 62 -48.57 -36.88 -19.36
CA ARG A 62 -48.37 -37.79 -20.50
C ARG A 62 -48.09 -39.21 -19.95
N PRO A 63 -48.65 -40.28 -20.56
CA PRO A 63 -48.43 -41.62 -20.11
C PRO A 63 -46.93 -41.99 -20.28
N VAL A 64 -46.35 -42.40 -19.17
CA VAL A 64 -44.98 -42.89 -19.09
C VAL A 64 -44.92 -44.28 -19.73
N ARG A 65 -44.12 -44.44 -20.79
CA ARG A 65 -43.76 -45.77 -21.32
C ARG A 65 -42.93 -46.51 -20.26
N PRO A 66 -43.17 -47.81 -20.03
CA PRO A 66 -42.36 -48.57 -19.09
C PRO A 66 -40.93 -48.66 -19.58
N VAL A 67 -40.00 -48.20 -18.74
CA VAL A 67 -38.57 -48.35 -18.92
C VAL A 67 -38.22 -49.81 -18.68
N PRO A 68 -37.45 -50.49 -19.56
CA PRO A 68 -36.98 -51.86 -19.30
C PRO A 68 -36.10 -51.89 -18.05
N ARG A 69 -36.42 -52.79 -17.12
CA ARG A 69 -35.62 -53.07 -15.92
C ARG A 69 -34.25 -53.56 -16.37
N GLN A 70 -33.24 -52.73 -16.11
CA GLN A 70 -31.84 -53.16 -16.20
C GLN A 70 -31.60 -54.26 -15.13
N PRO A 71 -30.88 -55.34 -15.47
CA PRO A 71 -30.50 -56.32 -14.49
C PRO A 71 -29.61 -55.71 -13.40
N ALA A 72 -29.98 -55.95 -12.14
CA ALA A 72 -29.18 -55.57 -10.99
C ALA A 72 -27.82 -56.25 -11.11
N PHE A 73 -26.78 -55.51 -11.46
CA PHE A 73 -25.40 -55.92 -11.29
C PHE A 73 -25.15 -55.99 -9.76
N GLY A 74 -25.35 -57.16 -9.19
CA GLY A 74 -24.90 -57.50 -7.87
C GLY A 74 -23.39 -57.60 -7.85
N GLY A 75 -22.70 -56.47 -7.88
CA GLY A 75 -21.28 -56.41 -7.62
C GLY A 75 -21.02 -56.60 -6.13
N ARG A 76 -20.66 -57.80 -5.73
CA ARG A 76 -20.04 -58.05 -4.46
C ARG A 76 -18.76 -57.22 -4.43
N PHE A 77 -18.74 -56.13 -3.69
CA PHE A 77 -17.52 -55.45 -3.29
C PHE A 77 -16.79 -56.40 -2.34
N ALA A 78 -16.03 -57.38 -2.89
CA ALA A 78 -15.00 -58.04 -2.15
C ALA A 78 -14.01 -56.96 -1.71
N GLY A 79 -13.83 -56.81 -0.38
CA GLY A 79 -12.90 -55.85 0.21
C GLY A 79 -11.48 -56.11 -0.27
N THR A 80 -11.13 -55.48 -1.38
CA THR A 80 -9.74 -55.31 -1.80
C THR A 80 -9.19 -54.15 -0.96
N GLY A 81 -8.35 -54.47 0.00
CA GLY A 81 -7.50 -53.47 0.65
C GLY A 81 -6.76 -52.60 -0.42
N PRO A 82 -6.17 -51.46 -0.05
CA PRO A 82 -5.52 -50.60 -1.00
C PRO A 82 -4.56 -51.40 -1.85
N GLY A 83 -4.82 -51.42 -3.18
CA GLY A 83 -4.05 -52.25 -4.10
C GLY A 83 -2.56 -51.92 -4.02
N LEU A 84 -1.71 -52.91 -4.30
CA LEU A 84 -0.24 -52.77 -4.34
C LEU A 84 0.28 -51.42 -4.85
N PRO A 85 -0.28 -50.80 -5.92
CA PRO A 85 0.17 -49.51 -6.39
C PRO A 85 -0.12 -48.37 -5.40
N VAL A 86 -1.24 -48.43 -4.65
CA VAL A 86 -1.58 -47.40 -3.65
C VAL A 86 -0.64 -47.49 -2.46
N LEU A 87 -0.32 -48.70 -2.00
CA LEU A 87 0.65 -48.92 -0.93
C LEU A 87 2.07 -48.48 -1.35
N ALA A 88 2.47 -48.73 -2.58
CA ALA A 88 3.74 -48.26 -3.13
C ALA A 88 3.84 -46.73 -3.14
N ILE A 89 2.78 -46.04 -3.60
CA ILE A 89 2.73 -44.55 -3.60
C ILE A 89 2.77 -44.01 -2.17
N ALA A 90 2.00 -44.60 -1.25
CA ALA A 90 2.00 -44.20 0.15
C ALA A 90 3.39 -44.40 0.82
N ALA A 91 4.07 -45.47 0.52
CA ALA A 91 5.43 -45.74 1.02
C ALA A 91 6.45 -44.72 0.47
N VAL A 92 6.37 -44.38 -0.82
CA VAL A 92 7.23 -43.36 -1.44
C VAL A 92 6.98 -41.98 -0.83
N MET A 93 5.71 -41.59 -0.65
CA MET A 93 5.36 -40.32 0.00
C MET A 93 5.85 -40.24 1.44
N LEU A 94 5.72 -41.35 2.22
CA LEU A 94 6.24 -41.43 3.58
C LEU A 94 7.77 -41.29 3.59
N LEU A 95 8.47 -41.96 2.68
CA LEU A 95 9.93 -41.86 2.54
C LEU A 95 10.36 -40.41 2.24
N ILE A 96 9.67 -39.70 1.33
CA ILE A 96 9.95 -38.30 0.99
C ILE A 96 9.74 -37.41 2.21
N VAL A 97 8.64 -37.57 2.92
CA VAL A 97 8.34 -36.77 4.13
C VAL A 97 9.37 -37.02 5.23
N THR A 98 9.78 -38.29 5.45
CA THR A 98 10.82 -38.58 6.45
C THR A 98 12.19 -38.05 6.05
N MET A 99 12.58 -38.10 4.76
CA MET A 99 13.80 -37.49 4.27
C MET A 99 13.83 -36.00 4.45
N LEU A 100 12.73 -35.29 4.08
CA LEU A 100 12.61 -33.86 4.30
C LEU A 100 12.62 -33.47 5.78
N GLY A 101 12.07 -34.33 6.64
CA GLY A 101 12.11 -34.15 8.11
C GLY A 101 13.53 -34.24 8.65
N VAL A 102 14.30 -35.24 8.21
CA VAL A 102 15.70 -35.43 8.61
C VAL A 102 16.57 -34.28 8.16
N GLU A 103 16.40 -33.80 6.93
CA GLU A 103 17.12 -32.61 6.40
C GLU A 103 16.86 -31.35 7.25
N ARG A 104 15.64 -31.13 7.70
CA ARG A 104 15.30 -30.01 8.59
C ARG A 104 15.94 -30.08 9.97
N VAL A 105 16.15 -31.27 10.51
CA VAL A 105 16.69 -31.48 11.87
C VAL A 105 18.22 -31.52 11.85
N THR A 106 18.81 -32.16 10.84
CA THR A 106 20.27 -32.42 10.79
C THR A 106 21.04 -31.45 9.89
N GLY A 107 20.33 -30.70 9.00
CA GLY A 107 20.96 -29.83 8.01
C GLY A 107 21.72 -30.56 6.89
N LEU A 108 21.70 -31.92 6.90
CA LEU A 108 22.36 -32.74 5.88
C LEU A 108 21.38 -32.93 4.70
N SER A 109 21.74 -32.42 3.53
CA SER A 109 20.97 -32.63 2.30
C SER A 109 21.16 -34.08 1.82
N VAL A 110 20.13 -34.89 1.99
CA VAL A 110 20.13 -36.31 1.61
C VAL A 110 19.79 -36.48 0.12
N LEU A 111 19.13 -35.48 -0.48
CA LEU A 111 18.79 -35.48 -1.89
C LEU A 111 19.85 -34.76 -2.73
N PRO A 112 20.36 -35.38 -3.82
CA PRO A 112 21.26 -34.67 -4.73
C PRO A 112 20.64 -33.38 -5.26
N ASP A 113 21.39 -32.30 -5.26
CA ASP A 113 20.93 -30.95 -5.66
C ASP A 113 20.22 -30.92 -7.03
N ARG A 114 20.56 -31.80 -7.93
CA ARG A 114 19.93 -31.98 -9.25
C ARG A 114 18.43 -32.29 -9.19
N PHE A 115 17.94 -32.93 -8.12
CA PHE A 115 16.51 -33.30 -7.98
C PHE A 115 15.68 -32.20 -7.32
N ILE A 116 16.31 -31.34 -6.51
CA ILE A 116 15.64 -30.27 -5.77
C ILE A 116 15.89 -28.89 -6.38
N ALA A 117 16.77 -28.78 -7.39
CA ALA A 117 17.09 -27.51 -8.06
C ALA A 117 15.82 -26.81 -8.62
N GLY A 118 14.84 -27.57 -9.11
CA GLY A 118 13.57 -27.03 -9.61
C GLY A 118 12.55 -26.69 -8.51
N LEU A 119 12.77 -27.16 -7.27
CA LEU A 119 11.88 -26.92 -6.12
C LEU A 119 12.41 -25.81 -5.19
N ARG A 120 13.69 -25.45 -5.31
CA ARG A 120 14.25 -24.31 -4.59
C ARG A 120 13.74 -23.03 -5.24
N PRO A 121 13.17 -22.10 -4.45
CA PRO A 121 12.85 -20.78 -4.99
C PRO A 121 14.14 -20.18 -5.53
N PRO A 122 14.09 -19.50 -6.70
CA PRO A 122 15.26 -18.86 -7.26
C PRO A 122 15.91 -17.95 -6.20
N PRO A 123 17.25 -17.89 -6.12
CA PRO A 123 17.92 -17.02 -5.17
C PRO A 123 17.38 -15.59 -5.35
N LYS A 124 17.02 -14.94 -4.25
CA LYS A 124 16.55 -13.55 -4.29
C LYS A 124 17.63 -12.71 -4.98
N LYS A 125 17.28 -12.08 -6.09
CA LYS A 125 18.21 -11.26 -6.87
C LYS A 125 18.61 -9.96 -6.16
N PHE A 126 17.99 -9.65 -5.01
CA PHE A 126 18.19 -8.43 -4.24
C PHE A 126 18.11 -8.74 -2.73
N PRO A 127 18.79 -7.97 -1.86
CA PRO A 127 18.67 -8.13 -0.43
C PRO A 127 17.26 -7.77 0.05
N VAL A 128 16.84 -8.41 1.14
CA VAL A 128 15.60 -8.07 1.86
C VAL A 128 15.94 -8.03 3.33
N LEU A 129 15.62 -6.92 3.98
CA LEU A 129 15.95 -6.67 5.38
C LEU A 129 14.72 -6.91 6.28
N SER A 130 14.98 -7.23 7.54
CA SER A 130 13.95 -7.24 8.58
C SER A 130 13.38 -5.82 8.81
N GLY A 131 12.19 -5.70 9.40
CA GLY A 131 11.62 -4.40 9.72
C GLY A 131 12.49 -3.63 10.73
N SER A 132 12.87 -2.39 10.37
CA SER A 132 13.57 -1.47 11.26
C SER A 132 13.36 -0.03 10.78
N PRO A 133 12.90 0.89 11.65
CA PRO A 133 12.65 2.28 11.27
C PRO A 133 13.92 2.98 10.77
N PRO A 134 13.81 3.91 9.80
CA PRO A 134 14.92 4.77 9.41
C PRO A 134 15.21 5.80 10.51
N THR A 135 16.48 6.19 10.63
CA THR A 135 16.94 7.23 11.57
C THR A 135 17.62 8.37 10.85
N GLN A 136 18.24 8.11 9.68
CA GLN A 136 18.94 9.13 8.91
C GLN A 136 18.87 8.77 7.42
N ILE A 137 18.84 9.79 6.57
CA ILE A 137 19.02 9.68 5.12
C ILE A 137 20.25 10.47 4.70
N ALA A 138 21.04 9.93 3.75
CA ALA A 138 22.16 10.61 3.15
C ALA A 138 22.13 10.43 1.62
N ILE A 139 22.41 11.50 0.88
CA ILE A 139 22.48 11.52 -0.58
C ILE A 139 23.71 12.33 -0.98
N SER A 140 24.80 11.63 -1.30
CA SER A 140 26.11 12.28 -1.56
C SER A 140 26.05 13.28 -2.72
N ARG A 141 25.30 12.97 -3.78
CA ARG A 141 25.12 13.87 -4.92
C ARG A 141 24.58 15.25 -4.55
N LEU A 142 23.77 15.33 -3.51
CA LEU A 142 23.12 16.56 -3.05
C LEU A 142 23.81 17.18 -1.83
N ASP A 143 24.91 16.58 -1.38
CA ASP A 143 25.55 16.91 -0.08
C ASP A 143 24.53 16.93 1.07
N LEU A 144 23.53 16.00 1.00
CA LEU A 144 22.43 15.93 1.93
C LEU A 144 22.71 14.87 2.99
N ARG A 145 22.52 15.25 4.24
CA ARG A 145 22.45 14.35 5.39
C ARG A 145 21.42 14.89 6.38
N ALA A 146 20.37 14.12 6.63
CA ALA A 146 19.23 14.59 7.45
C ALA A 146 18.69 13.49 8.36
N PRO A 147 18.20 13.84 9.57
CA PRO A 147 17.44 12.94 10.40
C PRO A 147 16.12 12.54 9.73
N VAL A 148 15.66 11.32 10.02
CA VAL A 148 14.36 10.81 9.57
C VAL A 148 13.53 10.46 10.80
N HIS A 149 12.32 11.02 10.87
CA HIS A 149 11.34 10.78 11.92
C HIS A 149 10.12 10.04 11.40
N GLN A 150 9.38 9.41 12.26
CA GLN A 150 8.09 8.80 11.92
C GLN A 150 7.06 9.90 11.69
N VAL A 151 6.26 9.74 10.63
CA VAL A 151 5.09 10.58 10.33
C VAL A 151 3.91 9.71 9.94
N GLY A 152 2.72 10.12 10.34
CA GLY A 152 1.46 9.45 10.01
C GLY A 152 0.71 10.14 8.88
N ILE A 153 -0.62 10.08 8.94
CA ILE A 153 -1.55 10.75 8.04
C ILE A 153 -1.99 12.08 8.64
N ALA A 154 -1.94 13.14 7.85
CA ALA A 154 -2.44 14.46 8.22
C ALA A 154 -3.98 14.52 8.17
N ALA A 155 -4.57 15.57 8.74
CA ALA A 155 -6.03 15.73 8.84
C ALA A 155 -6.74 15.84 7.48
N ASP A 156 -6.03 16.18 6.42
CA ASP A 156 -6.54 16.24 5.04
C ASP A 156 -6.42 14.90 4.29
N GLY A 157 -5.87 13.87 4.92
CA GLY A 157 -5.67 12.53 4.36
C GLY A 157 -4.36 12.36 3.59
N SER A 158 -3.51 13.36 3.52
CA SER A 158 -2.16 13.25 2.95
C SER A 158 -1.17 12.66 3.96
N ILE A 159 0.01 12.22 3.50
CA ILE A 159 1.12 11.87 4.40
C ILE A 159 1.59 13.17 5.06
N ALA A 160 1.67 13.17 6.39
CA ALA A 160 2.15 14.31 7.14
C ALA A 160 3.63 14.56 6.82
N VAL A 161 4.01 15.83 6.63
CA VAL A 161 5.42 16.25 6.53
C VAL A 161 5.90 16.77 7.90
N PRO A 162 7.20 16.76 8.20
CA PRO A 162 7.71 17.41 9.39
C PRO A 162 7.26 18.89 9.49
N ASP A 163 7.15 19.40 10.70
CA ASP A 163 6.81 20.81 10.91
C ASP A 163 7.81 21.74 10.20
N ALA A 164 7.36 22.92 9.74
CA ALA A 164 8.22 23.87 9.02
C ALA A 164 9.41 24.38 9.86
N THR A 165 9.34 24.31 11.19
CA THR A 165 10.49 24.59 12.07
C THR A 165 11.56 23.50 12.02
N ARG A 166 11.22 22.32 11.52
CA ARG A 166 12.10 21.16 11.32
C ARG A 166 12.30 20.86 9.82
N ALA A 167 12.31 21.89 8.99
CA ALA A 167 12.36 21.78 7.54
C ALA A 167 13.59 21.06 6.98
N GLN A 168 14.67 20.94 7.77
CA GLN A 168 15.88 20.19 7.43
C GLN A 168 15.84 18.72 7.85
N GLU A 169 14.67 18.23 8.28
CA GLU A 169 14.43 16.84 8.64
C GLU A 169 13.45 16.21 7.68
N ALA A 170 13.53 14.88 7.50
CA ALA A 170 12.62 14.11 6.66
C ALA A 170 11.64 13.28 7.52
N GLY A 171 10.49 12.96 6.94
CA GLY A 171 9.45 12.15 7.58
C GLY A 171 9.27 10.82 6.87
N TRP A 172 9.45 9.69 7.56
CA TRP A 172 9.11 8.37 7.05
C TRP A 172 7.65 8.04 7.41
N TYR A 173 6.86 7.63 6.42
CA TYR A 173 5.49 7.18 6.59
C TYR A 173 5.44 5.83 7.33
N ASP A 174 5.02 5.86 8.60
CA ASP A 174 5.14 4.76 9.55
C ASP A 174 4.12 3.63 9.35
N GLN A 175 3.07 3.85 8.56
CA GLN A 175 2.11 2.80 8.20
C GLN A 175 2.52 2.03 6.94
N GLY A 176 3.66 2.36 6.33
CA GLY A 176 4.26 1.66 5.21
C GLY A 176 5.45 0.79 5.60
N PRO A 177 6.04 0.07 4.62
CA PRO A 177 7.26 -0.70 4.84
C PRO A 177 8.41 0.15 5.37
N THR A 178 9.26 -0.43 6.21
CA THR A 178 10.55 0.18 6.56
C THR A 178 11.55 0.00 5.42
N PRO A 179 12.54 0.91 5.26
CA PRO A 179 13.55 0.80 4.21
C PRO A 179 14.26 -0.55 4.23
N GLY A 180 14.17 -1.29 3.12
CA GLY A 180 14.73 -2.63 2.97
C GLY A 180 13.73 -3.78 3.06
N GLN A 181 12.52 -3.56 3.55
CA GLN A 181 11.42 -4.53 3.45
C GLN A 181 10.82 -4.55 2.04
N TYR A 182 10.08 -5.61 1.71
CA TYR A 182 9.26 -5.64 0.49
C TYR A 182 8.28 -4.47 0.46
N GLY A 183 8.14 -3.86 -0.69
CA GLY A 183 7.28 -2.71 -0.92
C GLY A 183 8.00 -1.36 -0.82
N PRO A 184 7.30 -0.27 -1.08
CA PRO A 184 7.86 1.08 -1.10
C PRO A 184 7.89 1.68 0.31
N ALA A 185 9.09 1.89 0.84
CA ALA A 185 9.29 2.78 1.98
C ALA A 185 9.16 4.22 1.49
N VAL A 186 8.27 5.01 2.09
CA VAL A 186 8.00 6.39 1.66
C VAL A 186 8.60 7.36 2.65
N ILE A 187 9.44 8.28 2.15
CA ILE A 187 10.03 9.37 2.93
C ILE A 187 9.65 10.70 2.29
N VAL A 188 9.08 11.59 3.07
CA VAL A 188 8.62 12.91 2.64
C VAL A 188 9.45 14.02 3.27
N GLY A 189 9.52 15.18 2.62
CA GLY A 189 10.22 16.34 3.17
C GLY A 189 9.88 17.61 2.41
N HIS A 190 10.17 18.74 3.02
CA HIS A 190 9.95 20.05 2.40
C HIS A 190 10.94 20.32 1.27
N VAL A 191 10.47 21.00 0.21
CA VAL A 191 11.32 21.54 -0.85
C VAL A 191 11.97 22.85 -0.39
N ASP A 192 11.21 23.69 0.29
CA ASP A 192 11.64 24.98 0.85
C ASP A 192 10.68 25.43 1.96
N THR A 193 11.04 26.54 2.57
CA THR A 193 10.22 27.30 3.52
C THR A 193 10.36 28.78 3.23
N THR A 194 9.68 29.62 3.98
CA THR A 194 9.84 31.08 3.90
C THR A 194 11.25 31.55 4.24
N THR A 195 12.06 30.71 4.88
CA THR A 195 13.44 31.02 5.29
C THR A 195 14.50 30.49 4.32
N GLY A 196 14.13 29.70 3.31
CA GLY A 196 15.04 29.19 2.30
C GLY A 196 14.85 27.70 1.95
N PRO A 197 15.84 27.11 1.26
CA PRO A 197 15.81 25.71 0.87
C PRO A 197 15.65 24.77 2.07
N ALA A 198 14.86 23.70 1.89
CA ALA A 198 14.63 22.66 2.90
C ALA A 198 15.29 21.34 2.49
N VAL A 199 15.06 20.29 3.32
CA VAL A 199 15.74 18.98 3.22
C VAL A 199 15.71 18.38 1.81
N PHE A 200 14.60 18.51 1.07
CA PHE A 200 14.44 17.90 -0.25
C PHE A 200 14.43 18.91 -1.41
N HIS A 201 15.07 20.08 -1.20
CA HIS A 201 15.17 21.11 -2.24
C HIS A 201 15.81 20.59 -3.55
N GLY A 202 16.87 19.79 -3.42
CA GLY A 202 17.66 19.28 -4.54
C GLY A 202 17.13 17.99 -5.17
N LEU A 203 16.01 17.36 -4.71
CA LEU A 203 15.58 16.04 -5.21
C LEU A 203 15.40 15.97 -6.73
N LYS A 204 14.97 17.07 -7.36
CA LYS A 204 14.80 17.19 -8.82
C LYS A 204 16.11 17.05 -9.60
N GLU A 205 17.26 17.16 -8.94
CA GLU A 205 18.61 17.12 -9.55
C GLU A 205 19.21 15.71 -9.56
N LEU A 206 18.55 14.77 -8.85
CA LEU A 206 18.94 13.37 -8.86
C LEU A 206 18.75 12.76 -10.25
N ARG A 207 19.58 11.77 -10.55
CA ARG A 207 19.60 11.05 -11.83
C ARG A 207 19.60 9.55 -11.58
N ASP A 208 19.21 8.81 -12.59
CA ASP A 208 19.40 7.37 -12.63
C ASP A 208 20.83 6.97 -12.25
N GLY A 209 20.98 6.00 -11.36
CA GLY A 209 22.24 5.53 -10.82
C GLY A 209 22.75 6.26 -9.58
N ASP A 210 22.19 7.40 -9.18
CA ASP A 210 22.56 8.08 -7.93
C ASP A 210 22.21 7.21 -6.71
N GLU A 211 23.04 7.23 -5.68
CA GLU A 211 22.83 6.41 -4.48
C GLU A 211 22.16 7.21 -3.34
N ILE A 212 21.25 6.54 -2.66
CA ILE A 212 20.57 7.02 -1.46
C ILE A 212 20.84 6.03 -0.34
N GLU A 213 21.46 6.49 0.73
CA GLU A 213 21.72 5.71 1.93
C GLU A 213 20.68 6.00 3.00
N VAL A 214 20.09 4.96 3.56
CA VAL A 214 19.16 5.09 4.69
C VAL A 214 19.71 4.30 5.86
N THR A 215 20.18 5.00 6.90
CA THR A 215 20.56 4.40 8.17
C THR A 215 19.31 4.05 8.95
N ARG A 216 19.30 2.86 9.53
CA ARG A 216 18.17 2.29 10.25
C ARG A 216 18.46 2.17 11.76
N ALA A 217 17.41 1.99 12.56
CA ALA A 217 17.54 1.87 14.02
C ALA A 217 18.36 0.62 14.44
N ASP A 218 18.38 -0.45 13.62
CA ASP A 218 19.24 -1.63 13.82
C ASP A 218 20.70 -1.42 13.41
N ARG A 219 21.07 -0.18 13.06
CA ARG A 219 22.39 0.27 12.61
C ARG A 219 22.80 -0.22 11.23
N GLN A 220 21.98 -0.97 10.53
CA GLN A 220 22.21 -1.31 9.13
C GLN A 220 21.96 -0.09 8.25
N VAL A 221 22.72 -0.01 7.17
CA VAL A 221 22.54 1.01 6.13
C VAL A 221 21.95 0.34 4.90
N ALA A 222 20.74 0.71 4.52
CA ALA A 222 20.10 0.28 3.29
C ALA A 222 20.48 1.26 2.17
N VAL A 223 21.12 0.76 1.10
CA VAL A 223 21.57 1.56 -0.04
C VAL A 223 20.67 1.30 -1.22
N PHE A 224 20.04 2.37 -1.69
CA PHE A 224 19.15 2.38 -2.84
C PHE A 224 19.80 3.09 -4.01
N THR A 225 19.55 2.62 -5.22
CA THR A 225 19.91 3.33 -6.45
C THR A 225 18.68 3.97 -7.03
N VAL A 226 18.79 5.23 -7.44
CA VAL A 226 17.73 5.97 -8.12
C VAL A 226 17.46 5.31 -9.47
N ASP A 227 16.21 4.97 -9.74
CA ASP A 227 15.75 4.43 -11.02
C ASP A 227 15.24 5.59 -11.91
N GLU A 228 14.47 6.51 -11.31
CA GLU A 228 13.93 7.66 -12.02
C GLU A 228 13.47 8.78 -11.06
N VAL A 229 13.35 9.98 -11.62
CA VAL A 229 12.77 11.14 -10.94
C VAL A 229 11.63 11.68 -11.77
N GLN A 230 10.41 11.68 -11.22
CA GLN A 230 9.22 12.09 -11.92
C GLN A 230 8.54 13.27 -11.23
N ARG A 231 7.82 14.08 -12.01
CA ARG A 231 7.02 15.19 -11.51
C ARG A 231 5.55 14.99 -11.89
N TYR A 232 4.67 15.07 -10.89
CA TYR A 232 3.24 14.85 -11.04
C TYR A 232 2.47 16.02 -10.47
N GLY A 233 1.43 16.47 -11.17
CA GLY A 233 0.45 17.37 -10.59
C GLY A 233 -0.22 16.75 -9.37
N LYS A 234 -0.42 17.50 -8.29
CA LYS A 234 -0.98 17.01 -7.02
C LYS A 234 -2.32 16.28 -7.18
N GLU A 235 -3.14 16.71 -8.16
CA GLU A 235 -4.44 16.08 -8.43
C GLU A 235 -4.36 14.78 -9.26
N ARG A 236 -3.16 14.47 -9.80
CA ARG A 236 -2.92 13.33 -10.70
C ARG A 236 -1.78 12.44 -10.22
N LEU A 237 -1.58 12.37 -8.91
CA LEU A 237 -0.54 11.54 -8.34
C LEU A 237 -0.86 10.06 -8.61
N PRO A 238 0.03 9.30 -9.27
CA PRO A 238 -0.24 7.88 -9.57
C PRO A 238 0.00 7.01 -8.33
N THR A 239 -0.99 6.96 -7.45
CA THR A 239 -0.92 6.28 -6.15
C THR A 239 -0.52 4.82 -6.27
N ASP A 240 -1.02 4.10 -7.29
CA ASP A 240 -0.70 2.69 -7.51
C ASP A 240 0.79 2.48 -7.87
N GLN A 241 1.40 3.41 -8.62
CA GLN A 241 2.83 3.33 -8.94
C GLN A 241 3.71 3.70 -7.75
N ILE A 242 3.26 4.65 -6.93
CA ILE A 242 4.03 5.12 -5.77
C ILE A 242 3.96 4.11 -4.63
N PHE A 243 2.77 3.56 -4.35
CA PHE A 243 2.51 2.76 -3.14
C PHE A 243 2.25 1.27 -3.40
N GLY A 244 2.02 0.85 -4.66
CA GLY A 244 1.51 -0.48 -4.99
C GLY A 244 2.56 -1.53 -5.36
N ASP A 245 3.81 -1.16 -5.57
CA ASP A 245 4.86 -2.13 -5.97
C ASP A 245 5.48 -2.84 -4.77
N PHE A 246 4.97 -4.03 -4.46
CA PHE A 246 5.50 -4.92 -3.42
C PHE A 246 6.37 -6.06 -3.96
N SER A 247 6.83 -5.99 -5.21
CA SER A 247 7.64 -7.05 -5.84
C SER A 247 9.06 -7.13 -5.29
N ARG A 248 9.58 -6.02 -4.75
CA ARG A 248 10.94 -5.87 -4.22
C ARG A 248 11.02 -4.72 -3.20
N PRO A 249 12.11 -4.60 -2.43
CA PRO A 249 12.34 -3.43 -1.59
C PRO A 249 12.57 -2.18 -2.42
N ASN A 250 11.70 -1.20 -2.25
CA ASN A 250 11.70 0.08 -2.95
C ASN A 250 11.80 1.24 -1.96
N LEU A 251 12.25 2.38 -2.45
CA LEU A 251 12.22 3.66 -1.73
C LEU A 251 11.52 4.70 -2.60
N ARG A 252 10.71 5.55 -1.97
CA ARG A 252 10.09 6.72 -2.58
C ARG A 252 10.43 7.95 -1.77
N LEU A 253 11.11 8.93 -2.40
CA LEU A 253 11.27 10.24 -1.78
C LEU A 253 10.28 11.21 -2.43
N ILE A 254 9.53 11.95 -1.63
CA ILE A 254 8.47 12.84 -2.14
C ILE A 254 8.64 14.23 -1.55
N THR A 255 8.57 15.23 -2.41
CA THR A 255 8.57 16.64 -2.03
C THR A 255 7.63 17.44 -2.93
N CYS A 256 7.27 18.64 -2.51
CA CYS A 256 6.57 19.60 -3.36
C CYS A 256 7.48 20.07 -4.51
N GLY A 257 6.86 20.49 -5.63
CA GLY A 257 7.60 20.98 -6.78
C GLY A 257 6.72 21.71 -7.79
N GLY A 258 7.31 22.04 -8.94
CA GLY A 258 6.62 22.76 -9.98
C GLY A 258 6.44 24.26 -9.69
N ARG A 259 5.38 24.85 -10.25
CA ARG A 259 5.09 26.28 -10.10
C ARG A 259 4.42 26.56 -8.75
N TRP A 260 4.86 27.61 -8.07
CA TRP A 260 4.16 28.14 -6.91
C TRP A 260 2.83 28.78 -7.32
N VAL A 261 1.72 28.28 -6.77
CA VAL A 261 0.37 28.79 -7.06
C VAL A 261 -0.28 29.46 -5.85
N GLY A 262 0.39 29.41 -4.70
CA GLY A 262 -0.05 30.08 -3.47
C GLY A 262 -1.21 29.40 -2.76
N GLY A 263 -1.71 30.06 -1.73
CA GLY A 263 -2.84 29.59 -0.94
C GLY A 263 -2.56 28.25 -0.23
N ALA A 264 -3.60 27.45 -0.02
CA ALA A 264 -3.49 26.14 0.61
C ALA A 264 -2.81 25.08 -0.28
N THR A 265 -2.71 25.30 -1.59
CA THR A 265 -2.09 24.38 -2.54
C THR A 265 -0.57 24.47 -2.51
N GLY A 266 -0.02 25.68 -2.30
CA GLY A 266 1.41 25.94 -2.33
C GLY A 266 2.00 25.70 -3.72
N TYR A 267 2.79 24.64 -3.89
CA TYR A 267 3.28 24.16 -5.17
C TYR A 267 2.23 23.36 -5.93
N ALA A 268 2.21 23.48 -7.26
CA ALA A 268 1.25 22.78 -8.13
C ALA A 268 1.52 21.26 -8.23
N ASP A 269 2.76 20.85 -8.09
CA ASP A 269 3.20 19.50 -8.35
C ASP A 269 3.88 18.86 -7.12
N ASN A 270 4.11 17.56 -7.22
CA ASN A 270 5.06 16.82 -6.39
C ASN A 270 6.19 16.27 -7.25
N VAL A 271 7.41 16.24 -6.71
CA VAL A 271 8.54 15.49 -7.25
C VAL A 271 8.62 14.17 -6.49
N VAL A 272 8.70 13.07 -7.22
CA VAL A 272 8.80 11.72 -6.70
C VAL A 272 10.06 11.08 -7.25
N VAL A 273 10.96 10.65 -6.36
CA VAL A 273 12.14 9.83 -6.68
C VAL A 273 11.78 8.38 -6.46
N TYR A 274 12.00 7.57 -7.45
CA TYR A 274 11.87 6.12 -7.40
C TYR A 274 13.25 5.52 -7.27
N ALA A 275 13.43 4.66 -6.28
CA ALA A 275 14.71 4.01 -6.06
C ALA A 275 14.52 2.57 -5.57
N THR A 276 15.49 1.71 -5.86
CA THR A 276 15.47 0.29 -5.58
C THR A 276 16.64 -0.12 -4.71
N LEU A 277 16.42 -0.99 -3.73
CA LEU A 277 17.45 -1.51 -2.86
C LEU A 277 18.47 -2.34 -3.65
N VAL A 278 19.75 -1.98 -3.54
CA VAL A 278 20.85 -2.69 -4.22
C VAL A 278 21.77 -3.43 -3.24
N ARG A 279 22.01 -2.88 -2.06
CA ARG A 279 22.86 -3.50 -1.02
C ARG A 279 22.49 -3.01 0.37
N ALA A 280 22.97 -3.73 1.38
CA ALA A 280 22.93 -3.31 2.78
C ALA A 280 24.25 -3.72 3.46
N HIS A 281 24.67 -2.96 4.41
CA HIS A 281 25.86 -3.22 5.23
C HIS A 281 25.68 -2.71 6.65
#